data_1e566ec48603cf2be7e20f43d418923d
#
_entry.id   1e566ec48603cf2be7e20f43d418923d
#
_cell.length_a   1.000
_cell.length_b   1.000
_cell.length_c   1.000
_cell.angle_alpha   90.00
_cell.angle_beta   90.00
_cell.angle_gamma   90.00
#
_symmetry.space_group_name_H-M   'P 1'
#
loop_
_entity.id
_entity.type
_entity.pdbx_description
1 polymer ?
#
loop_
_entity_poly.entity_id
_entity_poly.type
_entity_poly.pdbx_seq_one_letter_code
_entity_poly.pdbx_strand_id
1 'polypeptide(L)' 'MPMYETTVRTPQGETKDRVYAKTVQEAKALFEQRHGPRNVPYIPKIIPS' A
#
# COMPACT_ATOMS: atom_id res chain seq x y z
N MET A 1 -0.60 3.58 15.48
CA MET A 1 -0.54 4.14 14.12
C MET A 1 -1.67 3.57 13.29
N PRO A 2 -2.30 4.37 12.43
CA PRO A 2 -3.35 3.83 11.58
C PRO A 2 -2.82 2.81 10.59
N MET A 3 -3.70 1.92 10.15
CA MET A 3 -3.38 0.93 9.14
C MET A 3 -3.89 1.41 7.79
N TYR A 4 -3.08 1.26 6.77
CA TYR A 4 -3.42 1.60 5.40
C TYR A 4 -3.42 0.36 4.53
N GLU A 5 -4.32 0.34 3.56
CA GLU A 5 -4.46 -0.77 2.64
C GLU A 5 -4.46 -0.24 1.21
N THR A 6 -3.84 -0.98 0.32
CA THR A 6 -3.92 -0.71 -1.10
C THR A 6 -3.88 -2.01 -1.88
N THR A 7 -4.21 -1.92 -3.15
CA THR A 7 -4.07 -3.04 -4.09
C THR A 7 -2.75 -2.87 -4.82
N VAL A 8 -1.95 -3.91 -4.87
CA VAL A 8 -0.66 -3.92 -5.56
C VAL A 8 -0.71 -4.94 -6.69
N ARG A 9 0.10 -4.70 -7.71
CA ARG A 9 0.22 -5.62 -8.83
C ARG A 9 1.36 -6.59 -8.59
N THR A 10 1.11 -7.86 -8.89
CA THR A 10 2.12 -8.91 -8.80
C THR A 10 2.13 -9.70 -10.11
N PRO A 11 3.15 -10.55 -10.34
CA PRO A 11 3.14 -11.42 -11.53
C PRO A 11 1.93 -12.35 -11.61
N GLN A 12 1.30 -12.65 -10.47
CA GLN A 12 0.12 -13.50 -10.43
C GLN A 12 -1.18 -12.71 -10.55
N GLY A 13 -1.12 -11.37 -10.61
CA GLY A 13 -2.29 -10.53 -10.66
C GLY A 13 -2.28 -9.50 -9.53
N GLU A 14 -3.44 -8.94 -9.22
CA GLU A 14 -3.55 -7.93 -8.17
C GLU A 14 -3.85 -8.60 -6.83
N THR A 15 -3.24 -8.06 -5.77
CA THR A 15 -3.48 -8.51 -4.41
C THR A 15 -3.51 -7.31 -3.47
N LYS A 16 -4.09 -7.50 -2.29
CA LYS A 16 -4.14 -6.44 -1.29
C LYS A 16 -2.97 -6.56 -0.33
N ASP A 17 -2.48 -5.41 0.12
CA ASP A 17 -1.42 -5.33 1.11
C ASP A 17 -1.76 -4.25 2.12
N ARG A 18 -1.23 -4.38 3.33
CA ARG A 18 -1.50 -3.47 4.44
C ARG A 18 -0.20 -3.10 5.13
N VAL A 19 -0.13 -1.86 5.60
CA VAL A 19 0.99 -1.39 6.42
C VAL A 19 0.47 -0.45 7.50
N TYR A 20 1.20 -0.35 8.58
CA TYR A 20 0.99 0.70 9.58
C TYR A 20 1.83 1.90 9.19
N ALA A 21 1.23 3.07 9.16
CA ALA A 21 1.93 4.30 8.81
C ALA A 21 1.22 5.50 9.44
N LYS A 22 1.92 6.59 9.58
CA LYS A 22 1.37 7.81 10.18
C LYS A 22 0.53 8.61 9.18
N THR A 23 0.90 8.55 7.90
CA THR A 23 0.23 9.32 6.84
C THR A 23 0.08 8.45 5.61
N VAL A 24 -0.79 8.88 4.69
CA VAL A 24 -0.98 8.17 3.42
C VAL A 24 0.30 8.19 2.58
N GLN A 25 1.06 9.31 2.63
CA GLN A 25 2.32 9.41 1.88
C GLN A 25 3.33 8.39 2.40
N GLU A 26 3.42 8.24 3.71
CA GLU A 26 4.31 7.25 4.32
C GLU A 26 3.90 5.84 3.93
N ALA A 27 2.60 5.55 3.97
CA ALA A 27 2.07 4.25 3.57
C ALA A 27 2.41 3.96 2.11
N LYS A 28 2.21 4.93 1.23
CA LYS A 28 2.51 4.76 -0.19
C LYS A 28 3.99 4.47 -0.41
N ALA A 29 4.86 5.20 0.29
CA ALA A 29 6.30 4.98 0.19
C ALA A 29 6.68 3.57 0.63
N LEU A 30 6.06 3.07 1.70
CA LEU A 30 6.31 1.71 2.19
C LEU A 30 5.87 0.66 1.17
N PHE A 31 4.69 0.84 0.57
CA PHE A 31 4.22 -0.08 -0.47
C PHE A 31 5.14 -0.06 -1.68
N GLU A 32 5.58 1.12 -2.09
CA GLU A 32 6.48 1.25 -3.24
C GLU A 32 7.83 0.61 -2.96
N GLN A 33 8.30 0.69 -1.72
CA GLN A 33 9.54 0.06 -1.32
C GLN A 33 9.45 -1.46 -1.37
N ARG A 34 8.28 -2.01 -1.01
CA ARG A 34 8.05 -3.46 -1.03
C ARG A 34 7.84 -4.02 -2.43
N HIS A 35 7.10 -3.30 -3.26
CA HIS A 35 6.57 -3.82 -4.52
C HIS A 35 7.10 -3.10 -5.74
N GLY A 36 7.76 -1.95 -5.55
CA GLY A 36 8.19 -1.08 -6.64
C GLY A 36 7.10 -0.08 -7.01
N PRO A 37 7.50 1.14 -7.44
CA PRO A 37 6.51 2.20 -7.72
C PRO A 37 5.54 1.86 -8.84
N ARG A 38 5.96 1.02 -9.80
CA ARG A 38 5.09 0.62 -10.90
C ARG A 38 3.97 -0.32 -10.48
N ASN A 39 4.15 -0.99 -9.35
CA ASN A 39 3.22 -2.02 -8.89
C ASN A 39 2.24 -1.49 -7.84
N VAL A 40 2.29 -0.18 -7.54
CA VAL A 40 1.39 0.45 -6.58
C VAL A 40 0.65 1.59 -7.29
N PRO A 41 -0.30 1.26 -8.19
CA PRO A 41 -0.98 2.30 -8.99
C PRO A 41 -2.07 3.04 -8.23
N TYR A 42 -2.45 2.56 -7.05
CA TYR A 42 -3.57 3.11 -6.28
C TYR A 42 -3.07 3.85 -5.06
N ILE A 43 -3.83 4.87 -4.65
CA ILE A 43 -3.54 5.59 -3.42
C ILE A 43 -4.04 4.75 -2.25
N PRO A 44 -3.17 4.48 -1.24
CA PRO A 44 -3.60 3.72 -0.07
C PRO A 44 -4.71 4.45 0.68
N LYS A 45 -5.58 3.69 1.31
CA LYS A 45 -6.65 4.24 2.13
C LYS A 45 -6.52 3.72 3.56
N ILE A 46 -6.94 4.56 4.49
CA ILE A 46 -6.97 4.17 5.90
C ILE A 46 -8.10 3.18 6.13
N ILE A 47 -7.84 2.17 6.94
CA ILE A 47 -8.87 1.20 7.32
C ILE A 47 -9.03 1.24 8.84
N PRO A 48 -10.24 1.07 9.35
CA PRO A 48 -10.46 0.99 10.79
C PRO A 48 -9.74 -0.23 11.35
N SER A 49 -9.12 -0.05 12.48
CA SER A 49 -8.42 -1.12 13.17
C SER A 49 -9.28 -1.66 14.30
#